data_a2fab4f27c0e32755a7609a6f613e9d3
#
_entry.id   a2fab4f27c0e32755a7609a6f613e9d3
#
_cell.length_a   1.000
_cell.length_b   1.000
_cell.length_c   1.000
_cell.angle_alpha   90.00
_cell.angle_beta   90.00
_cell.angle_gamma   90.00
#
_symmetry.space_group_name_H-M   'P 1'
#
loop_
_entity.id
_entity.type
_entity.pdbx_description
1 polymer ?
#
loop_
_entity_poly.entity_id
_entity_poly.type
_entity_poly.pdbx_seq_one_letter_code
_entity_poly.pdbx_strand_id
1 'polypeptide(L)'
;MENSNINLLELYVESGIDESYNDNPFNFFDVKKQVGESLSNHNIEKMFDENFKVNNNLVSISQIHKMAMDICESVANFDELIEKIKTFDYCPLKAKSISTITGLGIKTNPQLLVLTEIPNATEDKTGVAYSGDTGILLSKILSAIKMSMDTDVFSMPVMFYRPAGGRMPTTEEMDTIKPFIFKAIDLLKPQVILTMGTLPTSLILNSSETIVSLRGKWAEYNSIPVMPTFSLQYILNAGKQGLKEVRLKAWEDVQEVQKRLD
;
A
#
# COMPACT_ATOMS: atom_id res chain seq x y z
N MET A 1 17.75 11.57 -36.94
CA MET A 1 16.72 11.79 -35.92
C MET A 1 15.80 10.59 -35.70
N GLU A 2 15.91 9.51 -36.49
CA GLU A 2 15.08 8.29 -36.33
C GLU A 2 15.56 7.31 -35.22
N ASN A 3 16.86 7.33 -34.86
CA ASN A 3 17.42 6.35 -33.91
C ASN A 3 17.12 6.63 -32.42
N SER A 4 16.67 7.83 -32.07
CA SER A 4 16.39 8.15 -30.64
C SER A 4 15.03 7.64 -30.15
N ASN A 5 14.07 7.49 -31.06
CA ASN A 5 12.71 7.03 -30.71
C ASN A 5 12.63 5.50 -30.56
N ILE A 6 13.49 4.76 -31.27
CA ILE A 6 13.58 3.30 -31.19
C ILE A 6 14.13 2.90 -29.81
N ASN A 7 15.18 3.57 -29.33
CA ASN A 7 15.75 3.33 -28.01
C ASN A 7 14.77 3.65 -26.85
N LEU A 8 13.86 4.61 -27.05
CA LEU A 8 12.85 4.95 -26.05
C LEU A 8 11.76 3.87 -25.95
N LEU A 9 11.32 3.35 -27.11
CA LEU A 9 10.34 2.26 -27.17
C LEU A 9 10.89 0.94 -26.61
N GLU A 10 12.15 0.62 -26.89
CA GLU A 10 12.84 -0.53 -26.29
C GLU A 10 12.93 -0.40 -24.77
N LEU A 11 13.20 0.80 -24.25
CA LEU A 11 13.24 1.07 -22.83
C LEU A 11 11.85 0.88 -22.17
N TYR A 12 10.76 1.25 -22.86
CA TYR A 12 9.39 1.03 -22.36
C TYR A 12 9.01 -0.45 -22.35
N VAL A 13 9.33 -1.21 -23.39
CA VAL A 13 9.10 -2.66 -23.49
C VAL A 13 9.90 -3.41 -22.40
N GLU A 14 11.18 -3.05 -22.20
CA GLU A 14 12.02 -3.62 -21.14
C GLU A 14 11.54 -3.24 -19.73
N SER A 15 10.82 -2.11 -19.59
CA SER A 15 10.20 -1.67 -18.32
C SER A 15 8.86 -2.36 -18.02
N GLY A 16 8.38 -3.24 -18.92
CA GLY A 16 7.13 -3.98 -18.74
C GLY A 16 5.88 -3.12 -18.92
N ILE A 17 5.95 -2.03 -19.66
CA ILE A 17 4.80 -1.21 -20.06
C ILE A 17 4.25 -1.81 -21.35
N ASP A 18 3.19 -2.62 -21.21
CA ASP A 18 2.56 -3.36 -22.30
C ASP A 18 1.21 -2.72 -22.70
N GLU A 19 1.20 -1.38 -22.84
CA GLU A 19 0.03 -0.66 -23.33
C GLU A 19 0.24 -0.23 -24.79
N SER A 20 -0.58 -0.78 -25.70
CA SER A 20 -0.64 -0.33 -27.08
C SER A 20 -1.33 1.03 -27.19
N TYR A 21 -0.58 2.06 -27.55
CA TYR A 21 -1.15 3.37 -27.89
C TYR A 21 -1.64 3.39 -29.34
N ASN A 22 -2.75 4.11 -29.58
CA ASN A 22 -3.26 4.36 -30.94
C ASN A 22 -2.22 5.06 -31.81
N ASP A 23 -2.21 4.74 -33.11
CA ASP A 23 -1.25 5.23 -34.14
C ASP A 23 -1.24 6.77 -34.36
N ASN A 24 -2.03 7.52 -33.65
CA ASN A 24 -2.03 8.99 -33.69
C ASN A 24 -1.48 9.54 -32.37
N PRO A 25 -0.43 10.37 -32.39
CA PRO A 25 0.10 11.00 -31.21
C PRO A 25 -0.93 11.91 -30.57
N PHE A 26 -1.26 11.63 -29.32
CA PHE A 26 -2.21 12.44 -28.55
C PHE A 26 -1.50 13.70 -28.03
N ASN A 27 -1.84 14.86 -28.61
CA ASN A 27 -1.29 16.13 -28.15
C ASN A 27 -2.05 16.65 -26.95
N PHE A 28 -1.50 16.51 -25.77
CA PHE A 28 -2.08 16.97 -24.51
C PHE A 28 -2.37 18.48 -24.45
N PHE A 29 -1.66 19.29 -25.27
CA PHE A 29 -1.87 20.74 -25.34
C PHE A 29 -3.07 21.14 -26.21
N ASP A 30 -3.46 20.32 -27.17
CA ASP A 30 -4.62 20.59 -28.04
C ASP A 30 -5.94 20.30 -27.33
N VAL A 31 -5.96 19.37 -26.37
CA VAL A 31 -7.14 19.08 -25.54
C VAL A 31 -7.52 20.28 -24.66
N LYS A 32 -6.54 21.03 -24.12
CA LYS A 32 -6.83 22.27 -23.39
C LYS A 32 -7.52 23.35 -24.23
N LYS A 33 -7.31 23.37 -25.55
CA LYS A 33 -7.97 24.33 -26.45
C LYS A 33 -9.39 23.92 -26.81
N GLN A 34 -9.67 22.61 -26.95
CA GLN A 34 -11.02 22.11 -27.27
C GLN A 34 -11.94 22.01 -26.05
N VAL A 35 -11.39 21.74 -24.85
CA VAL A 35 -12.15 21.68 -23.59
C VAL A 35 -12.45 23.07 -23.03
N GLY A 36 -11.68 24.10 -23.43
CA GLY A 36 -11.86 25.49 -22.96
C GLY A 36 -13.10 26.21 -23.47
N GLU A 37 -13.76 25.71 -24.52
CA GLU A 37 -14.91 26.38 -25.11
C GLU A 37 -16.27 25.70 -24.94
N SER A 38 -16.36 24.49 -24.36
CA SER A 38 -17.65 23.77 -24.31
C SER A 38 -18.05 23.13 -22.97
N LEU A 39 -17.32 23.29 -21.91
CA LEU A 39 -17.70 22.75 -20.60
C LEU A 39 -17.66 23.85 -19.53
N SER A 40 -18.82 24.41 -19.20
CA SER A 40 -18.98 25.18 -17.97
C SER A 40 -18.69 24.24 -16.78
N ASN A 41 -18.02 24.74 -15.73
CA ASN A 41 -17.66 24.02 -14.49
C ASN A 41 -18.81 23.20 -13.87
N HIS A 42 -20.05 23.50 -14.26
CA HIS A 42 -21.26 22.82 -13.78
C HIS A 42 -21.45 21.38 -14.34
N ASN A 43 -20.81 21.04 -15.48
CA ASN A 43 -20.95 19.72 -16.08
C ASN A 43 -19.87 18.73 -15.63
N ILE A 44 -18.73 19.23 -15.17
CA ILE A 44 -17.64 18.38 -14.64
C ILE A 44 -18.06 17.82 -13.28
N GLU A 45 -18.64 18.63 -12.40
CA GLU A 45 -19.19 18.16 -11.12
C GLU A 45 -20.30 17.11 -11.32
N LYS A 46 -21.18 17.26 -12.31
CA LYS A 46 -22.22 16.26 -12.61
C LYS A 46 -21.69 14.93 -13.16
N MET A 47 -20.60 14.91 -13.92
CA MET A 47 -20.01 13.65 -14.41
C MET A 47 -19.30 12.85 -13.31
N PHE A 48 -18.83 13.52 -12.25
CA PHE A 48 -18.32 12.83 -11.05
C PHE A 48 -19.45 12.31 -10.15
N ASP A 49 -20.62 13.00 -10.13
CA ASP A 49 -21.77 12.60 -9.30
C ASP A 49 -22.58 11.43 -9.87
N GLU A 50 -22.62 11.20 -11.18
CA GLU A 50 -23.49 10.18 -11.78
C GLU A 50 -22.96 8.74 -11.69
N ASN A 51 -21.66 8.54 -11.38
CA ASN A 51 -21.05 7.21 -11.28
C ASN A 51 -20.89 6.66 -9.85
N PHE A 52 -21.33 7.40 -8.84
CA PHE A 52 -21.25 6.98 -7.43
C PHE A 52 -22.64 7.00 -6.75
N LYS A 53 -23.63 6.30 -7.35
CA LYS A 53 -24.89 6.00 -6.65
C LYS A 53 -24.72 4.76 -5.76
N VAL A 54 -24.05 4.93 -4.63
CA VAL A 54 -24.31 4.13 -3.44
C VAL A 54 -25.45 4.82 -2.71
N ASN A 55 -26.64 4.20 -2.71
CA ASN A 55 -27.85 4.58 -1.93
C ASN A 55 -27.84 5.98 -1.28
N ASN A 56 -28.43 6.96 -1.97
CA ASN A 56 -29.06 8.22 -1.52
C ASN A 56 -28.72 8.84 -0.15
N ASN A 57 -27.50 8.74 0.37
CA ASN A 57 -26.96 9.61 1.40
C ASN A 57 -25.49 9.87 1.09
N LEU A 58 -25.12 11.09 0.75
CA LEU A 58 -23.75 11.56 0.62
C LEU A 58 -23.08 11.49 2.00
N VAL A 59 -22.45 10.35 2.30
CA VAL A 59 -21.70 10.17 3.54
C VAL A 59 -20.36 10.89 3.39
N SER A 60 -20.09 11.87 4.24
CA SER A 60 -18.82 12.60 4.22
C SER A 60 -17.65 11.71 4.69
N ILE A 61 -16.42 12.03 4.28
CA ILE A 61 -15.20 11.31 4.73
C ILE A 61 -15.12 11.29 6.26
N SER A 62 -15.49 12.39 6.93
CA SER A 62 -15.50 12.44 8.40
C SER A 62 -16.53 11.47 9.04
N GLN A 63 -17.68 11.28 8.39
CA GLN A 63 -18.67 10.29 8.84
C GLN A 63 -18.17 8.86 8.59
N ILE A 64 -17.53 8.59 7.44
CA ILE A 64 -16.93 7.29 7.16
C ILE A 64 -15.83 6.97 8.17
N HIS A 65 -14.97 7.92 8.48
CA HIS A 65 -13.93 7.78 9.49
C HIS A 65 -14.54 7.45 10.87
N LYS A 66 -15.60 8.17 11.28
CA LYS A 66 -16.31 7.89 12.51
C LYS A 66 -16.91 6.48 12.53
N MET A 67 -17.57 6.06 11.44
CA MET A 67 -18.09 4.69 11.32
C MET A 67 -17.00 3.63 11.47
N ALA A 68 -15.83 3.87 10.87
CA ALA A 68 -14.67 2.98 11.03
C ALA A 68 -14.18 2.94 12.48
N MET A 69 -14.14 4.08 13.17
CA MET A 69 -13.82 4.16 14.61
C MET A 69 -14.83 3.38 15.47
N ASP A 70 -16.14 3.61 15.27
CA ASP A 70 -17.21 2.92 16.00
C ASP A 70 -17.11 1.39 15.81
N ILE A 71 -16.79 0.93 14.58
CA ILE A 71 -16.54 -0.49 14.30
C ILE A 71 -15.32 -0.98 15.09
N CYS A 72 -14.20 -0.22 15.07
CA CYS A 72 -12.99 -0.59 15.80
C CYS A 72 -13.22 -0.69 17.32
N GLU A 73 -14.08 0.14 17.89
CA GLU A 73 -14.46 0.05 19.31
C GLU A 73 -15.28 -1.20 19.62
N SER A 74 -16.09 -1.66 18.68
CA SER A 74 -16.98 -2.80 18.87
C SER A 74 -16.32 -4.18 18.79
N VAL A 75 -15.10 -4.27 18.19
CA VAL A 75 -14.42 -5.56 18.00
C VAL A 75 -13.50 -5.90 19.18
N ALA A 76 -13.54 -7.15 19.62
CA ALA A 76 -12.77 -7.64 20.75
C ALA A 76 -11.47 -8.36 20.36
N ASN A 77 -11.38 -8.88 19.14
CA ASN A 77 -10.22 -9.64 18.67
C ASN A 77 -9.92 -9.38 17.20
N PHE A 78 -8.75 -9.87 16.76
CA PHE A 78 -8.24 -9.61 15.43
C PHE A 78 -9.07 -10.29 14.30
N ASP A 79 -9.63 -11.48 14.54
CA ASP A 79 -10.47 -12.17 13.55
C ASP A 79 -11.78 -11.41 13.31
N GLU A 80 -12.41 -10.89 14.35
CA GLU A 80 -13.57 -10.01 14.24
C GLU A 80 -13.23 -8.74 13.42
N LEU A 81 -12.06 -8.14 13.68
CA LEU A 81 -11.61 -6.98 12.94
C LEU A 81 -11.47 -7.29 11.44
N ILE A 82 -10.87 -8.42 11.08
CA ILE A 82 -10.74 -8.85 9.69
C ILE A 82 -12.10 -9.01 9.00
N GLU A 83 -13.08 -9.61 9.66
CA GLU A 83 -14.43 -9.76 9.09
C GLU A 83 -15.11 -8.39 8.91
N LYS A 84 -14.91 -7.45 9.84
CA LYS A 84 -15.41 -6.07 9.69
C LYS A 84 -14.74 -5.34 8.52
N ILE A 85 -13.43 -5.48 8.34
CA ILE A 85 -12.70 -4.92 7.18
C ILE A 85 -13.26 -5.47 5.87
N LYS A 86 -13.49 -6.78 5.77
CA LYS A 86 -14.05 -7.42 4.57
C LYS A 86 -15.44 -6.92 4.22
N THR A 87 -16.25 -6.59 5.23
CA THR A 87 -17.64 -6.12 5.05
C THR A 87 -17.77 -4.59 5.02
N PHE A 88 -16.67 -3.84 5.22
CA PHE A 88 -16.67 -2.38 5.20
C PHE A 88 -16.72 -1.84 3.77
N ASP A 89 -17.86 -1.34 3.32
CA ASP A 89 -18.13 -0.94 1.93
C ASP A 89 -17.96 0.56 1.66
N TYR A 90 -17.52 1.33 2.66
CA TYR A 90 -17.44 2.79 2.54
C TYR A 90 -16.10 3.31 2.01
N CYS A 91 -15.08 2.47 1.87
CA CYS A 91 -13.84 2.87 1.21
C CYS A 91 -14.03 2.95 -0.31
N PRO A 92 -13.78 4.11 -0.96
CA PRO A 92 -13.97 4.27 -2.40
C PRO A 92 -13.17 3.28 -3.27
N LEU A 93 -12.06 2.77 -2.73
CA LEU A 93 -11.22 1.80 -3.44
C LEU A 93 -11.82 0.40 -3.47
N LYS A 94 -12.66 0.03 -2.50
CA LYS A 94 -13.25 -1.31 -2.43
C LYS A 94 -14.03 -1.68 -3.67
N ALA A 95 -14.84 -0.75 -4.18
CA ALA A 95 -15.65 -0.96 -5.38
C ALA A 95 -14.83 -1.14 -6.67
N LYS A 96 -13.54 -0.77 -6.65
CA LYS A 96 -12.61 -0.82 -7.80
C LYS A 96 -11.56 -1.91 -7.66
N SER A 97 -11.43 -2.53 -6.50
CA SER A 97 -10.53 -3.63 -6.20
C SER A 97 -11.25 -4.97 -6.39
N ILE A 98 -10.54 -5.98 -6.84
CA ILE A 98 -11.09 -7.34 -7.01
C ILE A 98 -11.18 -8.04 -5.65
N SER A 99 -10.16 -7.84 -4.81
CA SER A 99 -10.05 -8.53 -3.52
C SER A 99 -9.73 -7.58 -2.38
N THR A 100 -10.10 -7.98 -1.15
CA THR A 100 -9.68 -7.33 0.10
C THR A 100 -8.52 -8.11 0.68
N ILE A 101 -7.34 -7.49 0.77
CA ILE A 101 -6.12 -8.12 1.27
C ILE A 101 -5.84 -7.66 2.69
N THR A 102 -6.05 -8.54 3.66
CA THR A 102 -5.95 -8.23 5.09
C THR A 102 -4.67 -8.70 5.76
N GLY A 103 -3.82 -9.40 5.04
CA GLY A 103 -2.52 -9.88 5.54
C GLY A 103 -2.44 -11.39 5.72
N LEU A 104 -1.29 -11.84 6.21
CA LEU A 104 -0.93 -13.24 6.41
C LEU A 104 0.00 -13.37 7.62
N GLY A 105 -0.12 -14.45 8.38
CA GLY A 105 0.77 -14.77 9.50
C GLY A 105 0.04 -15.07 10.80
N ILE A 106 0.80 -15.10 11.92
CA ILE A 106 0.23 -15.35 13.25
C ILE A 106 -0.51 -14.12 13.77
N LYS A 107 -1.71 -14.33 14.29
CA LYS A 107 -2.63 -13.26 14.67
C LYS A 107 -2.61 -12.92 16.16
N THR A 108 -1.71 -13.52 16.92
CA THR A 108 -1.65 -13.34 18.39
C THR A 108 -0.21 -13.07 18.79
N ASN A 109 0.05 -11.86 19.27
CA ASN A 109 1.34 -11.42 19.80
C ASN A 109 2.53 -11.80 18.88
N PRO A 110 2.52 -11.41 17.56
CA PRO A 110 3.66 -11.67 16.69
C PRO A 110 4.91 -10.97 17.25
N GLN A 111 6.06 -11.60 17.12
CA GLN A 111 7.32 -10.92 17.44
C GLN A 111 7.53 -9.73 16.51
N LEU A 112 7.20 -9.91 15.21
CA LEU A 112 7.35 -8.90 14.18
C LEU A 112 6.02 -8.64 13.44
N LEU A 113 5.59 -7.38 13.40
CA LEU A 113 4.57 -6.92 12.47
C LEU A 113 5.22 -6.22 11.28
N VAL A 114 5.02 -6.76 10.08
CA VAL A 114 5.47 -6.14 8.83
C VAL A 114 4.32 -5.37 8.21
N LEU A 115 4.47 -4.06 8.07
CA LEU A 115 3.51 -3.19 7.39
C LEU A 115 4.02 -2.83 6.00
N THR A 116 3.30 -3.22 4.96
CA THR A 116 3.60 -2.93 3.55
C THR A 116 2.67 -1.86 2.97
N GLU A 117 2.90 -1.41 1.75
CA GLU A 117 2.17 -0.28 1.16
C GLU A 117 0.76 -0.69 0.71
N ILE A 118 0.60 -1.13 -0.52
CA ILE A 118 -0.67 -1.51 -1.15
C ILE A 118 -0.55 -2.93 -1.71
N PRO A 119 -1.66 -3.65 -1.91
CA PRO A 119 -1.63 -4.94 -2.60
C PRO A 119 -1.07 -4.82 -4.02
N ASN A 120 -0.27 -5.79 -4.46
CA ASN A 120 0.16 -5.90 -5.84
C ASN A 120 -0.97 -6.46 -6.74
N ALA A 121 -0.75 -6.48 -8.08
CA ALA A 121 -1.77 -6.94 -9.02
C ALA A 121 -2.10 -8.44 -8.87
N THR A 122 -1.14 -9.26 -8.47
CA THR A 122 -1.35 -10.70 -8.26
C THR A 122 -2.18 -10.93 -7.00
N GLU A 123 -1.91 -10.23 -5.91
CA GLU A 123 -2.69 -10.30 -4.67
C GLU A 123 -4.13 -9.87 -4.91
N ASP A 124 -4.35 -8.73 -5.59
CA ASP A 124 -5.70 -8.26 -5.90
C ASP A 124 -6.47 -9.26 -6.76
N LYS A 125 -5.82 -9.87 -7.76
CA LYS A 125 -6.43 -10.87 -8.65
C LYS A 125 -6.74 -12.19 -7.94
N THR A 126 -5.85 -12.65 -7.06
CA THR A 126 -5.95 -13.99 -6.44
C THR A 126 -6.65 -13.98 -5.09
N GLY A 127 -6.74 -12.83 -4.42
CA GLY A 127 -7.20 -12.71 -3.03
C GLY A 127 -6.20 -13.24 -1.99
N VAL A 128 -4.99 -13.62 -2.42
CA VAL A 128 -3.96 -14.22 -1.55
C VAL A 128 -2.89 -13.20 -1.24
N ALA A 129 -2.79 -12.82 0.04
CA ALA A 129 -1.75 -11.90 0.51
C ALA A 129 -0.35 -12.46 0.23
N TYR A 130 0.55 -11.58 -0.15
CA TYR A 130 1.95 -11.92 -0.47
C TYR A 130 2.12 -12.95 -1.59
N SER A 131 1.16 -13.06 -2.50
CA SER A 131 1.34 -13.77 -3.76
C SER A 131 2.20 -12.95 -4.75
N GLY A 132 2.99 -13.66 -5.60
CA GLY A 132 3.88 -13.04 -6.58
C GLY A 132 5.28 -12.68 -6.03
N ASP A 133 6.03 -11.91 -6.84
CA ASP A 133 7.48 -11.66 -6.61
C ASP A 133 7.78 -10.96 -5.28
N THR A 134 6.93 -10.01 -4.87
CA THR A 134 7.10 -9.29 -3.60
C THR A 134 6.92 -10.19 -2.39
N GLY A 135 5.98 -11.15 -2.46
CA GLY A 135 5.79 -12.14 -1.41
C GLY A 135 6.95 -13.13 -1.31
N ILE A 136 7.47 -13.59 -2.47
CA ILE A 136 8.68 -14.42 -2.52
C ILE A 136 9.88 -13.68 -1.90
N LEU A 137 10.02 -12.37 -2.21
CA LEU A 137 11.08 -11.56 -1.64
C LEU A 137 10.93 -11.44 -0.11
N LEU A 138 9.73 -11.13 0.39
CA LEU A 138 9.46 -11.02 1.82
C LEU A 138 9.78 -12.34 2.54
N SER A 139 9.32 -13.47 2.01
CA SER A 139 9.61 -14.79 2.57
C SER A 139 11.12 -15.06 2.66
N LYS A 140 11.91 -14.67 1.63
CA LYS A 140 13.37 -14.80 1.65
C LYS A 140 14.02 -13.89 2.69
N ILE A 141 13.54 -12.66 2.84
CA ILE A 141 14.03 -11.72 3.86
C ILE A 141 13.79 -12.28 5.26
N LEU A 142 12.57 -12.74 5.55
CA LEU A 142 12.21 -13.32 6.85
C LEU A 142 13.02 -14.59 7.15
N SER A 143 13.14 -15.49 6.18
CA SER A 143 13.94 -16.72 6.34
C SER A 143 15.41 -16.42 6.64
N ALA A 144 15.99 -15.37 6.05
CA ALA A 144 17.37 -14.98 6.28
C ALA A 144 17.65 -14.49 7.71
N ILE A 145 16.61 -13.97 8.40
CA ILE A 145 16.66 -13.63 9.84
C ILE A 145 16.02 -14.71 10.71
N LYS A 146 15.82 -15.92 10.18
CA LYS A 146 15.27 -17.08 10.87
C LYS A 146 13.85 -16.89 11.41
N MET A 147 13.05 -16.06 10.78
CA MET A 147 11.64 -15.81 11.11
C MET A 147 10.70 -16.38 10.05
N SER A 148 9.47 -16.70 10.46
CA SER A 148 8.43 -17.26 9.60
C SER A 148 7.08 -16.61 9.88
N MET A 149 6.24 -16.48 8.84
CA MET A 149 4.84 -16.08 9.00
C MET A 149 4.01 -17.13 9.74
N ASP A 150 4.48 -18.36 9.84
CA ASP A 150 3.77 -19.43 10.55
C ASP A 150 3.96 -19.38 12.06
N THR A 151 5.07 -18.77 12.53
CA THR A 151 5.47 -18.83 13.95
C THR A 151 5.73 -17.47 14.60
N ASP A 152 6.22 -16.47 13.85
CA ASP A 152 6.82 -15.28 14.44
C ASP A 152 6.22 -13.97 13.94
N VAL A 153 5.72 -13.97 12.70
CA VAL A 153 5.43 -12.74 11.95
C VAL A 153 3.96 -12.66 11.56
N PHE A 154 3.39 -11.47 11.69
CA PHE A 154 2.21 -11.08 10.91
C PHE A 154 2.60 -10.00 9.91
N SER A 155 2.13 -10.10 8.68
CA SER A 155 2.36 -9.08 7.66
C SER A 155 1.06 -8.64 7.03
N MET A 156 0.86 -7.31 6.85
CA MET A 156 -0.34 -6.73 6.23
C MET A 156 -0.01 -5.46 5.46
N PRO A 157 -0.75 -5.17 4.36
CA PRO A 157 -0.69 -3.87 3.72
C PRO A 157 -1.44 -2.82 4.55
N VAL A 158 -1.00 -1.56 4.51
CA VAL A 158 -1.73 -0.46 5.16
C VAL A 158 -2.90 0.07 4.33
N MET A 159 -3.07 -0.43 3.11
CA MET A 159 -4.27 -0.27 2.29
C MET A 159 -4.74 -1.65 1.86
N PHE A 160 -5.97 -2.02 2.22
CA PHE A 160 -6.52 -3.37 1.95
C PHE A 160 -6.99 -3.57 0.52
N TYR A 161 -7.12 -2.51 -0.24
CA TYR A 161 -7.67 -2.47 -1.58
C TYR A 161 -6.63 -1.92 -2.55
N ARG A 162 -6.51 -2.53 -3.72
CA ARG A 162 -5.58 -2.04 -4.73
C ARG A 162 -6.18 -0.86 -5.51
N PRO A 163 -5.59 0.34 -5.47
CA PRO A 163 -6.00 1.43 -6.35
C PRO A 163 -5.78 1.07 -7.82
N ALA A 164 -6.65 1.58 -8.71
CA ALA A 164 -6.53 1.37 -10.15
C ALA A 164 -5.14 1.79 -10.66
N GLY A 165 -4.52 0.96 -11.51
CA GLY A 165 -3.16 1.16 -11.99
C GLY A 165 -2.06 1.05 -10.93
N GLY A 166 -2.39 0.67 -9.69
CA GLY A 166 -1.40 0.57 -8.60
C GLY A 166 -0.84 1.92 -8.13
N ARG A 167 -1.58 3.03 -8.35
CA ARG A 167 -1.20 4.33 -7.80
C ARG A 167 -1.21 4.32 -6.27
N MET A 168 -0.55 5.28 -5.66
CA MET A 168 -0.70 5.51 -4.23
C MET A 168 -2.13 5.97 -3.89
N PRO A 169 -2.69 5.54 -2.74
CA PRO A 169 -3.97 6.04 -2.27
C PRO A 169 -3.89 7.54 -1.93
N THR A 170 -5.00 8.24 -2.05
CA THR A 170 -5.13 9.62 -1.58
C THR A 170 -5.22 9.66 -0.06
N THR A 171 -5.01 10.85 0.51
CA THR A 171 -5.19 11.06 1.96
C THR A 171 -6.60 10.68 2.40
N GLU A 172 -7.61 11.07 1.62
CA GLU A 172 -9.02 10.77 1.89
C GLU A 172 -9.29 9.25 1.88
N GLU A 173 -8.75 8.53 0.88
CA GLU A 173 -8.86 7.07 0.82
C GLU A 173 -8.18 6.41 2.03
N MET A 174 -7.02 6.91 2.45
CA MET A 174 -6.34 6.42 3.65
C MET A 174 -7.14 6.70 4.92
N ASP A 175 -7.73 7.89 5.04
CA ASP A 175 -8.50 8.26 6.24
C ASP A 175 -9.72 7.36 6.46
N THR A 176 -10.27 6.74 5.41
CA THR A 176 -11.38 5.79 5.54
C THR A 176 -10.99 4.48 6.20
N ILE A 177 -9.72 4.06 6.10
CA ILE A 177 -9.26 2.74 6.59
C ILE A 177 -8.24 2.82 7.73
N LYS A 178 -7.66 4.00 7.95
CA LYS A 178 -6.64 4.25 8.97
C LYS A 178 -7.03 3.73 10.38
N PRO A 179 -8.28 3.88 10.88
CA PRO A 179 -8.68 3.32 12.18
C PRO A 179 -8.45 1.81 12.28
N PHE A 180 -8.71 1.06 11.21
CA PHE A 180 -8.53 -0.39 11.20
C PHE A 180 -7.05 -0.79 11.33
N ILE A 181 -6.12 -0.01 10.76
CA ILE A 181 -4.68 -0.28 10.88
C ILE A 181 -4.23 -0.11 12.33
N PHE A 182 -4.61 0.98 12.98
CA PHE A 182 -4.25 1.20 14.39
C PHE A 182 -4.89 0.17 15.31
N LYS A 183 -6.17 -0.16 15.10
CA LYS A 183 -6.84 -1.23 15.86
C LYS A 183 -6.16 -2.59 15.63
N ALA A 184 -5.70 -2.87 14.42
CA ALA A 184 -4.96 -4.09 14.13
C ALA A 184 -3.66 -4.19 14.97
N ILE A 185 -2.88 -3.09 15.06
CA ILE A 185 -1.68 -3.04 15.88
C ILE A 185 -2.01 -3.27 17.35
N ASP A 186 -3.07 -2.62 17.85
CA ASP A 186 -3.50 -2.74 19.26
C ASP A 186 -3.94 -4.17 19.62
N LEU A 187 -4.57 -4.88 18.68
CA LEU A 187 -5.02 -6.27 18.88
C LEU A 187 -3.90 -7.27 18.71
N LEU A 188 -3.01 -7.06 17.75
CA LEU A 188 -1.86 -7.95 17.48
C LEU A 188 -0.79 -7.85 18.57
N LYS A 189 -0.56 -6.67 19.15
CA LYS A 189 0.44 -6.39 20.18
C LYS A 189 1.85 -6.88 19.79
N PRO A 190 2.41 -6.45 18.64
CA PRO A 190 3.71 -6.93 18.20
C PRO A 190 4.82 -6.39 19.10
N GLN A 191 5.97 -7.11 19.16
CA GLN A 191 7.15 -6.63 19.88
C GLN A 191 7.90 -5.56 19.07
N VAL A 192 7.91 -5.69 17.74
CA VAL A 192 8.56 -4.76 16.80
C VAL A 192 7.66 -4.55 15.59
N ILE A 193 7.64 -3.34 15.03
CA ILE A 193 7.01 -3.02 13.74
C ILE A 193 8.11 -2.72 12.72
N LEU A 194 8.08 -3.41 11.58
CA LEU A 194 8.89 -3.11 10.39
C LEU A 194 7.99 -2.44 9.36
N THR A 195 8.20 -1.15 9.06
CA THR A 195 7.46 -0.46 8.01
C THR A 195 8.25 -0.50 6.71
N MET A 196 7.66 -1.14 5.67
CA MET A 196 8.29 -1.31 4.36
C MET A 196 7.70 -0.35 3.33
N GLY A 197 8.33 0.81 3.15
CA GLY A 197 7.93 1.86 2.21
C GLY A 197 7.49 3.16 2.87
N THR A 198 7.24 4.16 2.03
CA THR A 198 6.87 5.52 2.48
C THR A 198 5.50 5.54 3.13
N LEU A 199 4.51 4.87 2.55
CA LEU A 199 3.12 4.93 3.01
C LEU A 199 2.94 4.40 4.44
N PRO A 200 3.38 3.17 4.79
CA PRO A 200 3.29 2.67 6.17
C PRO A 200 4.15 3.48 7.14
N THR A 201 5.32 3.95 6.71
CA THR A 201 6.20 4.76 7.57
C THR A 201 5.55 6.10 7.92
N SER A 202 5.03 6.82 6.93
CA SER A 202 4.33 8.09 7.16
C SER A 202 3.08 7.93 8.02
N LEU A 203 2.34 6.83 7.83
CA LEU A 203 1.14 6.53 8.60
C LEU A 203 1.46 6.30 10.08
N ILE A 204 2.45 5.46 10.37
CA ILE A 204 2.77 5.04 11.75
C ILE A 204 3.52 6.14 12.51
N LEU A 205 4.47 6.82 11.85
CA LEU A 205 5.29 7.85 12.49
C LEU A 205 4.68 9.25 12.40
N ASN A 206 3.55 9.40 11.70
CA ASN A 206 2.93 10.70 11.41
C ASN A 206 3.95 11.72 10.87
N SER A 207 4.82 11.28 9.95
CA SER A 207 5.93 12.04 9.42
C SER A 207 5.79 12.25 7.92
N SER A 208 6.15 13.43 7.44
CA SER A 208 6.26 13.78 6.02
C SER A 208 7.68 13.61 5.45
N GLU A 209 8.62 13.14 6.27
CA GLU A 209 9.98 12.90 5.82
C GLU A 209 10.06 11.76 4.81
N THR A 210 11.12 11.81 3.97
CA THR A 210 11.33 10.75 2.96
C THR A 210 11.79 9.45 3.62
N ILE A 211 11.46 8.32 2.99
CA ILE A 211 11.93 7.01 3.46
C ILE A 211 13.46 6.91 3.48
N VAL A 212 14.15 7.65 2.60
CA VAL A 212 15.62 7.70 2.57
C VAL A 212 16.19 8.33 3.84
N SER A 213 15.49 9.32 4.40
CA SER A 213 15.87 9.98 5.66
C SER A 213 15.58 9.12 6.89
N LEU A 214 14.46 8.39 6.88
CA LEU A 214 13.94 7.66 8.03
C LEU A 214 14.45 6.22 8.14
N ARG A 215 14.75 5.54 7.00
CA ARG A 215 15.16 4.15 7.01
C ARG A 215 16.39 3.88 7.90
N GLY A 216 16.41 2.75 8.53
CA GLY A 216 17.52 2.31 9.37
C GLY A 216 17.66 3.05 10.70
N LYS A 217 16.70 3.93 11.02
CA LYS A 217 16.68 4.64 12.31
C LYS A 217 15.49 4.15 13.12
N TRP A 218 15.76 3.69 14.33
CA TRP A 218 14.72 3.30 15.25
C TRP A 218 13.83 4.50 15.61
N ALA A 219 12.54 4.29 15.51
CA ALA A 219 11.49 5.19 16.00
C ALA A 219 10.56 4.41 16.92
N GLU A 220 9.47 5.03 17.37
CA GLU A 220 8.53 4.41 18.32
C GLU A 220 7.09 4.77 17.96
N TYR A 221 6.19 3.81 18.13
CA TYR A 221 4.74 3.98 18.07
C TYR A 221 4.10 3.31 19.30
N ASN A 222 3.49 4.11 20.19
CA ASN A 222 2.87 3.63 21.43
C ASN A 222 3.76 2.65 22.22
N SER A 223 5.02 3.02 22.42
CA SER A 223 6.05 2.20 23.09
C SER A 223 6.47 0.93 22.32
N ILE A 224 6.02 0.74 21.09
CA ILE A 224 6.46 -0.34 20.21
C ILE A 224 7.58 0.22 19.31
N PRO A 225 8.77 -0.42 19.30
CA PRO A 225 9.85 -0.02 18.39
C PRO A 225 9.45 -0.18 16.92
N VAL A 226 9.77 0.83 16.12
CA VAL A 226 9.48 0.86 14.67
C VAL A 226 10.78 0.99 13.89
N MET A 227 10.99 0.11 12.92
CA MET A 227 12.09 0.18 11.96
C MET A 227 11.55 0.50 10.57
N PRO A 228 11.80 1.71 10.04
CA PRO A 228 11.51 2.03 8.65
C PRO A 228 12.54 1.43 7.70
N THR A 229 12.07 0.89 6.56
CA THR A 229 12.94 0.43 5.46
C THR A 229 12.27 0.67 4.09
N PHE A 230 12.98 0.36 3.01
CA PHE A 230 12.46 0.47 1.65
C PHE A 230 11.29 -0.49 1.39
N SER A 231 10.37 -0.11 0.46
CA SER A 231 9.28 -0.98 0.07
C SER A 231 9.77 -2.24 -0.67
N LEU A 232 9.02 -3.33 -0.55
CA LEU A 232 9.30 -4.58 -1.25
C LEU A 232 9.43 -4.38 -2.77
N GLN A 233 8.55 -3.57 -3.35
CA GLN A 233 8.57 -3.28 -4.78
C GLN A 233 9.84 -2.52 -5.18
N TYR A 234 10.27 -1.54 -4.38
CA TYR A 234 11.50 -0.79 -4.64
C TYR A 234 12.74 -1.68 -4.54
N ILE A 235 12.82 -2.53 -3.50
CA ILE A 235 13.94 -3.49 -3.33
C ILE A 235 13.98 -4.49 -4.50
N LEU A 236 12.80 -4.96 -4.96
CA LEU A 236 12.70 -5.89 -6.10
C LEU A 236 13.18 -5.24 -7.39
N ASN A 237 12.70 -4.03 -7.69
CA ASN A 237 13.08 -3.27 -8.88
C ASN A 237 14.57 -2.91 -8.86
N ALA A 238 15.11 -2.48 -7.72
CA ALA A 238 16.53 -2.23 -7.54
C ALA A 238 17.37 -3.48 -7.82
N GLY A 239 16.87 -4.66 -7.44
CA GLY A 239 17.51 -5.94 -7.76
C GLY A 239 17.57 -6.22 -9.25
N LYS A 240 16.50 -5.96 -9.99
CA LYS A 240 16.43 -6.10 -11.45
C LYS A 240 17.35 -5.11 -12.17
N GLN A 241 17.52 -3.91 -11.63
CA GLN A 241 18.40 -2.86 -12.18
C GLN A 241 19.87 -2.97 -11.72
N GLY A 242 20.22 -3.97 -10.92
CA GLY A 242 21.58 -4.15 -10.43
C GLY A 242 22.01 -3.15 -9.32
N LEU A 243 21.07 -2.43 -8.74
CA LEU A 243 21.33 -1.45 -7.65
C LEU A 243 21.59 -2.16 -6.32
N LYS A 244 22.80 -2.66 -6.16
CA LYS A 244 23.19 -3.45 -4.97
C LYS A 244 23.07 -2.67 -3.67
N GLU A 245 23.34 -1.36 -3.67
CA GLU A 245 23.32 -0.52 -2.49
C GLU A 245 21.93 -0.45 -1.82
N VAL A 246 20.85 -0.37 -2.59
CA VAL A 246 19.48 -0.37 -2.06
C VAL A 246 19.19 -1.66 -1.29
N ARG A 247 19.58 -2.79 -1.87
CA ARG A 247 19.39 -4.11 -1.24
C ARG A 247 20.24 -4.28 0.01
N LEU A 248 21.48 -3.78 -0.02
CA LEU A 248 22.37 -3.82 1.14
C LEU A 248 21.78 -2.99 2.30
N LYS A 249 21.37 -1.77 2.04
CA LYS A 249 20.74 -0.91 3.04
C LYS A 249 19.46 -1.52 3.64
N ALA A 250 18.59 -2.09 2.80
CA ALA A 250 17.41 -2.79 3.30
C ALA A 250 17.76 -4.01 4.16
N TRP A 251 18.83 -4.72 3.81
CA TRP A 251 19.31 -5.84 4.58
C TRP A 251 19.89 -5.40 5.95
N GLU A 252 20.64 -4.31 5.99
CA GLU A 252 21.11 -3.71 7.24
C GLU A 252 19.95 -3.38 8.20
N ASP A 253 18.88 -2.78 7.69
CA ASP A 253 17.68 -2.47 8.49
C ASP A 253 17.03 -3.72 9.09
N VAL A 254 16.89 -4.77 8.27
CA VAL A 254 16.32 -6.05 8.71
C VAL A 254 17.21 -6.76 9.75
N GLN A 255 18.52 -6.67 9.60
CA GLN A 255 19.45 -7.20 10.59
C GLN A 255 19.34 -6.48 11.94
N GLU A 256 19.12 -5.17 11.96
CA GLU A 256 18.86 -4.43 13.20
C GLU A 256 17.54 -4.88 13.87
N VAL A 257 16.51 -5.22 13.08
CA VAL A 257 15.28 -5.83 13.62
C VAL A 257 15.58 -7.18 14.27
N GLN A 258 16.35 -8.04 13.60
CA GLN A 258 16.75 -9.33 14.15
C GLN A 258 17.47 -9.17 15.49
N LYS A 259 18.51 -8.33 15.56
CA LYS A 259 19.27 -8.07 16.78
C LYS A 259 18.44 -7.57 17.95
N ARG A 260 17.32 -6.92 17.67
CA ARG A 260 16.42 -6.40 18.71
C ARG A 260 15.45 -7.46 19.22
N LEU A 261 15.18 -8.48 18.43
CA LEU A 261 14.28 -9.59 18.79
C LEU A 261 15.00 -10.77 19.42
N ASP A 262 16.32 -10.93 19.15
CA ASP A 262 17.23 -11.90 19.82
C ASP A 262 17.53 -11.50 21.27
#